data_44ffe9446b99a1924ac7144da8c18350
#
_entry.id   44ffe9446b99a1924ac7144da8c18350
#
_cell.length_a   1.000
_cell.length_b   1.000
_cell.length_c   1.000
_cell.angle_alpha   90.00
_cell.angle_beta   90.00
_cell.angle_gamma   90.00
#
_symmetry.space_group_name_H-M   'P 1'
#
loop_
_entity.id
_entity.type
_entity.pdbx_description
1 polymer ?
#
loop_
_entity_poly.entity_id
_entity_poly.type
_entity_poly.pdbx_seq_one_letter_code
_entity_poly.pdbx_strand_id
1 'polypeptide(L)'
;MANKKQNVGRVVQVIGPVVDVQFAEGNLPAIYNAVQIISEGFQVAEPIDIITEVQQHLGENRVRCVAMKATEGVVRGMKAIDTGGPISVPVGRPALGRVMNVLGEPVDKLGPIQSERHYSIHRAAPSLEEQSTELEMFETGIKVVDLLEPYLKGGKIGLFGGAGVGKTVLIQELIHNVAMKHGGVSVFAGVGERTREGNDLWLEMQESGVMVAGNPDKSRVALIYGQMTEPPGARLRVGLTGLTVAEYFRDEEGLDVLLFIDNIFRFVQAGSEVSALLGRMPSAVGYQPNLNTEIGELQERITSTKRGSITSVQAIYVPADDYTDPAPAATFTHLDATTNLSRQVVERGIYPAVDPLASYSRILDPRIVGQEHYTVARSVKSILQRYKDLQDIIAILGIEELSDEDKQTVARARKIEKFLSQPFFVAHQFTGLEGKYVKIEDTVRGFKEIVEGKHDGIPEQAFYMVGTIEEAQEKAEKMAAAA
;
A
#
# COMPACT_ATOMS: atom_id res chain seq x y z
N MET A 1 4.70 39.09 -16.78
CA MET A 1 5.27 37.76 -17.08
C MET A 1 5.46 37.67 -18.57
N ALA A 2 6.70 37.49 -19.06
CA ALA A 2 6.98 37.40 -20.48
C ALA A 2 6.22 36.22 -21.08
N ASN A 3 5.47 36.46 -22.15
CA ASN A 3 4.77 35.47 -22.93
C ASN A 3 5.81 34.44 -23.46
N LYS A 4 6.09 33.35 -22.70
CA LYS A 4 6.98 32.30 -23.14
C LYS A 4 6.31 31.66 -24.36
N LYS A 5 6.91 31.85 -25.53
CA LYS A 5 6.43 31.30 -26.80
C LYS A 5 6.27 29.77 -26.58
N GLN A 6 5.06 29.27 -26.70
CA GLN A 6 4.72 27.87 -26.48
C GLN A 6 5.58 26.99 -27.42
N ASN A 7 6.30 26.01 -26.86
CA ASN A 7 7.11 25.07 -27.63
C ASN A 7 6.19 24.01 -28.24
N VAL A 8 6.02 24.07 -29.54
CA VAL A 8 5.05 23.24 -30.27
C VAL A 8 5.77 22.34 -31.27
N GLY A 9 5.57 21.05 -31.12
CA GLY A 9 6.00 20.01 -32.05
C GLY A 9 4.83 19.40 -32.82
N ARG A 10 5.14 18.35 -33.56
CA ARG A 10 4.17 17.56 -34.33
C ARG A 10 4.41 16.08 -34.13
N VAL A 11 3.34 15.32 -34.04
CA VAL A 11 3.37 13.85 -34.02
C VAL A 11 3.92 13.34 -35.35
N VAL A 12 4.97 12.52 -35.29
CA VAL A 12 5.59 11.91 -36.48
C VAL A 12 5.34 10.40 -36.57
N GLN A 13 5.12 9.74 -35.44
CA GLN A 13 4.85 8.31 -35.40
C GLN A 13 3.99 7.96 -34.17
N VAL A 14 3.11 6.95 -34.30
CA VAL A 14 2.32 6.38 -33.22
C VAL A 14 2.48 4.87 -33.24
N ILE A 15 2.89 4.26 -32.13
CA ILE A 15 3.08 2.83 -31.97
C ILE A 15 2.40 2.40 -30.67
N GLY A 16 1.10 2.06 -30.70
CA GLY A 16 0.33 1.82 -29.49
C GLY A 16 0.41 3.02 -28.53
N PRO A 17 0.77 2.83 -27.28
CA PRO A 17 0.85 3.91 -26.29
C PRO A 17 2.12 4.78 -26.42
N VAL A 18 2.98 4.51 -27.40
CA VAL A 18 4.20 5.29 -27.66
C VAL A 18 3.99 6.23 -28.83
N VAL A 19 4.35 7.49 -28.65
CA VAL A 19 4.22 8.55 -29.65
C VAL A 19 5.55 9.25 -29.83
N ASP A 20 6.05 9.31 -31.08
CA ASP A 20 7.23 10.08 -31.43
C ASP A 20 6.80 11.47 -31.91
N VAL A 21 7.42 12.50 -31.35
CA VAL A 21 7.12 13.91 -31.61
C VAL A 21 8.38 14.61 -32.07
N GLN A 22 8.27 15.41 -33.14
CA GLN A 22 9.34 16.26 -33.64
C GLN A 22 9.12 17.70 -33.22
N PHE A 23 10.17 18.30 -32.66
CA PHE A 23 10.21 19.72 -32.27
C PHE A 23 11.15 20.52 -33.17
N ALA A 24 11.15 21.82 -33.02
CA ALA A 24 12.11 22.69 -33.70
C ALA A 24 13.53 22.49 -33.12
N GLU A 25 14.53 22.75 -33.95
CA GLU A 25 15.94 22.66 -33.55
C GLU A 25 16.23 23.52 -32.31
N GLY A 26 16.94 22.94 -31.34
CA GLY A 26 17.27 23.60 -30.10
C GLY A 26 16.16 23.73 -29.06
N ASN A 27 14.95 23.21 -29.34
CA ASN A 27 13.78 23.26 -28.46
C ASN A 27 13.25 21.90 -28.03
N LEU A 28 14.11 20.90 -27.83
CA LEU A 28 13.69 19.58 -27.34
C LEU A 28 13.21 19.67 -25.89
N PRO A 29 12.02 19.11 -25.58
CA PRO A 29 11.59 18.93 -24.19
C PRO A 29 12.57 18.05 -23.41
N ALA A 30 12.73 18.35 -22.13
CA ALA A 30 13.55 17.52 -21.24
C ALA A 30 12.89 16.14 -21.03
N ILE A 31 13.70 15.16 -20.64
CA ILE A 31 13.19 13.86 -20.20
C ILE A 31 12.21 14.08 -19.02
N TYR A 32 11.11 13.33 -19.01
CA TYR A 32 9.97 13.45 -18.11
C TYR A 32 9.07 14.67 -18.31
N ASN A 33 9.38 15.61 -19.21
CA ASN A 33 8.41 16.65 -19.53
C ASN A 33 7.10 16.05 -20.03
N ALA A 34 6.00 16.66 -19.61
CA ALA A 34 4.67 16.37 -20.12
C ALA A 34 4.48 17.07 -21.48
N VAL A 35 4.02 16.31 -22.47
CA VAL A 35 3.69 16.82 -23.80
C VAL A 35 2.22 16.53 -24.06
N GLN A 36 1.44 17.60 -24.29
CA GLN A 36 0.02 17.52 -24.61
C GLN A 36 -0.20 17.35 -26.10
N ILE A 37 -0.91 16.33 -26.52
CA ILE A 37 -1.28 16.10 -27.92
C ILE A 37 -2.76 16.42 -28.10
N ILE A 38 -3.05 17.30 -29.06
CA ILE A 38 -4.41 17.77 -29.35
C ILE A 38 -4.77 17.60 -30.82
N SER A 39 -6.05 17.34 -31.06
CA SER A 39 -6.61 17.15 -32.42
C SER A 39 -6.99 18.44 -33.13
N GLU A 40 -6.51 19.61 -32.67
CA GLU A 40 -6.82 20.90 -33.28
C GLU A 40 -6.45 20.92 -34.78
N GLY A 41 -7.44 21.22 -35.64
CA GLY A 41 -7.27 21.21 -37.10
C GLY A 41 -7.42 19.85 -37.77
N PHE A 42 -7.80 18.82 -37.06
CA PHE A 42 -8.08 17.48 -37.58
C PHE A 42 -9.56 17.10 -37.42
N GLN A 43 -10.08 16.42 -38.42
CA GLN A 43 -11.42 15.81 -38.33
C GLN A 43 -11.29 14.46 -37.61
N VAL A 44 -11.76 14.40 -36.36
CA VAL A 44 -11.78 13.22 -35.51
C VAL A 44 -13.20 12.96 -34.98
N ALA A 45 -13.50 11.71 -34.66
CA ALA A 45 -14.83 11.36 -34.12
C ALA A 45 -15.07 12.01 -32.75
N GLU A 46 -14.05 12.04 -31.90
CA GLU A 46 -14.04 12.69 -30.59
C GLU A 46 -12.77 13.55 -30.46
N PRO A 47 -12.85 14.73 -29.83
CA PRO A 47 -11.68 15.58 -29.59
C PRO A 47 -10.60 14.83 -28.81
N ILE A 48 -9.37 14.86 -29.30
CA ILE A 48 -8.21 14.27 -28.64
C ILE A 48 -7.50 15.35 -27.83
N ASP A 49 -7.34 15.06 -26.56
CA ASP A 49 -6.53 15.81 -25.62
C ASP A 49 -5.89 14.82 -24.65
N ILE A 50 -4.65 14.45 -24.91
CA ILE A 50 -3.92 13.46 -24.12
C ILE A 50 -2.58 14.00 -23.67
N ILE A 51 -2.20 13.66 -22.45
CA ILE A 51 -0.86 13.92 -21.92
C ILE A 51 0.02 12.69 -22.19
N THR A 52 1.20 12.96 -22.67
CA THR A 52 2.28 11.99 -22.85
C THR A 52 3.52 12.46 -22.07
N GLU A 53 4.40 11.56 -21.71
CA GLU A 53 5.65 11.85 -20.98
C GLU A 53 6.86 11.51 -21.83
N VAL A 54 7.80 12.44 -21.96
CA VAL A 54 9.05 12.24 -22.70
C VAL A 54 9.91 11.18 -22.00
N GLN A 55 10.25 10.10 -22.72
CA GLN A 55 11.06 9.00 -22.20
C GLN A 55 12.45 8.92 -22.85
N GLN A 56 12.59 9.37 -24.08
CA GLN A 56 13.84 9.27 -24.85
C GLN A 56 13.98 10.43 -25.83
N HIS A 57 15.23 10.86 -26.06
CA HIS A 57 15.62 11.65 -27.21
C HIS A 57 16.13 10.71 -28.31
N LEU A 58 15.56 10.78 -29.50
CA LEU A 58 15.86 9.87 -30.62
C LEU A 58 16.90 10.45 -31.62
N GLY A 59 17.33 11.69 -31.41
CA GLY A 59 18.07 12.45 -32.42
C GLY A 59 17.13 13.16 -33.41
N GLU A 60 17.69 13.95 -34.34
CA GLU A 60 16.94 14.70 -35.35
C GLU A 60 15.76 15.52 -34.77
N ASN A 61 15.95 16.12 -33.62
CA ASN A 61 14.94 16.90 -32.89
C ASN A 61 13.65 16.13 -32.56
N ARG A 62 13.75 14.80 -32.39
CA ARG A 62 12.63 13.92 -32.02
C ARG A 62 12.75 13.43 -30.59
N VAL A 63 11.60 13.36 -29.95
CA VAL A 63 11.43 12.75 -28.64
C VAL A 63 10.45 11.58 -28.74
N ARG A 64 10.68 10.55 -27.96
CA ARG A 64 9.75 9.44 -27.77
C ARG A 64 9.02 9.61 -26.45
N CYS A 65 7.71 9.61 -26.54
CA CYS A 65 6.81 9.84 -25.40
C CYS A 65 5.95 8.60 -25.13
N VAL A 66 5.57 8.40 -23.90
CA VAL A 66 4.61 7.37 -23.47
C VAL A 66 3.32 8.05 -23.01
N ALA A 67 2.20 7.60 -23.54
CA ALA A 67 0.89 8.18 -23.29
C ALA A 67 0.34 7.77 -21.92
N MET A 68 -0.36 8.71 -21.26
CA MET A 68 -1.07 8.50 -19.99
C MET A 68 -2.55 8.15 -20.20
N LYS A 69 -3.05 8.29 -21.43
CA LYS A 69 -4.40 7.89 -21.87
C LYS A 69 -4.28 7.11 -23.17
N ALA A 70 -5.37 6.46 -23.56
CA ALA A 70 -5.46 5.75 -24.83
C ALA A 70 -5.10 6.65 -26.03
N THR A 71 -4.42 6.10 -27.02
CA THR A 71 -3.90 6.82 -28.20
C THR A 71 -4.73 6.63 -29.46
N GLU A 72 -5.88 5.97 -29.34
CA GLU A 72 -6.79 5.75 -30.45
C GLU A 72 -7.22 7.08 -31.08
N GLY A 73 -7.10 7.15 -32.40
CA GLY A 73 -7.41 8.37 -33.16
C GLY A 73 -6.26 9.37 -33.26
N VAL A 74 -5.16 9.20 -32.55
CA VAL A 74 -3.96 10.05 -32.74
C VAL A 74 -3.32 9.73 -34.09
N VAL A 75 -3.11 10.76 -34.90
CA VAL A 75 -2.50 10.63 -36.23
C VAL A 75 -1.28 11.53 -36.39
N ARG A 76 -0.47 11.21 -37.38
CA ARG A 76 0.70 12.02 -37.74
C ARG A 76 0.29 13.45 -38.11
N GLY A 77 1.12 14.41 -37.70
CA GLY A 77 0.88 15.83 -37.95
C GLY A 77 0.08 16.54 -36.85
N MET A 78 -0.57 15.80 -35.93
CA MET A 78 -1.25 16.42 -34.79
C MET A 78 -0.28 17.29 -33.98
N LYS A 79 -0.82 18.35 -33.40
CA LYS A 79 -0.09 19.31 -32.60
C LYS A 79 0.30 18.70 -31.26
N ALA A 80 1.57 18.86 -30.89
CA ALA A 80 2.11 18.41 -29.62
C ALA A 80 2.73 19.59 -28.89
N ILE A 81 2.29 19.86 -27.69
CA ILE A 81 2.66 21.05 -26.91
C ILE A 81 3.48 20.62 -25.70
N ASP A 82 4.73 21.07 -25.64
CA ASP A 82 5.54 20.92 -24.44
C ASP A 82 4.97 21.82 -23.34
N THR A 83 4.57 21.23 -22.21
CA THR A 83 4.03 21.98 -21.06
C THR A 83 5.11 22.73 -20.28
N GLY A 84 6.39 22.46 -20.58
CA GLY A 84 7.54 23.09 -19.95
C GLY A 84 7.99 22.47 -18.64
N GLY A 85 7.44 21.31 -18.26
CA GLY A 85 7.81 20.57 -17.05
C GLY A 85 7.17 19.17 -17.01
N PRO A 86 7.53 18.39 -16.00
CA PRO A 86 6.92 17.08 -15.77
C PRO A 86 5.43 17.16 -15.43
N ILE A 87 4.75 15.99 -15.45
CA ILE A 87 3.37 15.85 -14.96
C ILE A 87 3.31 16.39 -13.53
N SER A 88 2.38 17.32 -13.30
CA SER A 88 2.14 17.94 -11.99
C SER A 88 0.69 17.73 -11.57
N VAL A 89 0.49 17.35 -10.31
CA VAL A 89 -0.80 16.95 -9.76
C VAL A 89 -1.21 17.84 -8.59
N PRO A 90 -2.52 18.05 -8.37
CA PRO A 90 -3.00 18.84 -7.24
C PRO A 90 -2.67 18.11 -5.93
N VAL A 91 -2.20 18.87 -4.95
CA VAL A 91 -1.82 18.36 -3.62
C VAL A 91 -2.50 19.16 -2.52
N GLY A 92 -2.45 18.64 -1.30
CA GLY A 92 -3.01 19.27 -0.12
C GLY A 92 -4.43 18.82 0.21
N ARG A 93 -5.03 19.49 1.18
CA ARG A 93 -6.35 19.12 1.72
C ARG A 93 -7.47 18.99 0.68
N PRO A 94 -7.51 19.81 -0.41
CA PRO A 94 -8.52 19.62 -1.46
C PRO A 94 -8.48 18.26 -2.16
N ALA A 95 -7.38 17.49 -2.04
CA ALA A 95 -7.28 16.13 -2.56
C ALA A 95 -7.95 15.09 -1.65
N LEU A 96 -8.18 15.40 -0.38
CA LEU A 96 -8.84 14.50 0.57
C LEU A 96 -10.32 14.35 0.21
N GLY A 97 -10.85 13.15 0.33
CA GLY A 97 -12.22 12.83 -0.04
C GLY A 97 -12.47 12.75 -1.55
N ARG A 98 -11.40 12.72 -2.36
CA ARG A 98 -11.47 12.71 -3.82
C ARG A 98 -10.85 11.43 -4.39
N VAL A 99 -11.33 11.07 -5.57
CA VAL A 99 -10.75 10.01 -6.39
C VAL A 99 -10.16 10.63 -7.65
N MET A 100 -8.86 10.41 -7.87
CA MET A 100 -8.09 11.01 -8.95
C MET A 100 -7.47 9.94 -9.85
N ASN A 101 -7.17 10.30 -11.11
CA ASN A 101 -6.33 9.49 -11.99
C ASN A 101 -4.83 9.88 -11.86
N VAL A 102 -3.99 9.30 -12.72
CA VAL A 102 -2.53 9.55 -12.76
C VAL A 102 -2.16 11.02 -12.96
N LEU A 103 -2.99 11.80 -13.63
CA LEU A 103 -2.79 13.23 -13.90
C LEU A 103 -3.36 14.14 -12.80
N GLY A 104 -3.93 13.56 -11.73
CA GLY A 104 -4.64 14.32 -10.70
C GLY A 104 -6.01 14.85 -11.14
N GLU A 105 -6.54 14.35 -12.27
CA GLU A 105 -7.88 14.66 -12.72
C GLU A 105 -8.91 13.88 -11.90
N PRO A 106 -10.02 14.50 -11.46
CA PRO A 106 -11.05 13.81 -10.69
C PRO A 106 -11.82 12.80 -11.55
N VAL A 107 -12.01 11.60 -11.02
CA VAL A 107 -12.83 10.54 -11.65
C VAL A 107 -14.11 10.24 -10.87
N ASP A 108 -14.31 10.92 -9.76
CA ASP A 108 -15.45 10.79 -8.84
C ASP A 108 -16.69 11.60 -9.25
N LYS A 109 -16.65 12.33 -10.36
CA LYS A 109 -17.71 13.21 -10.87
C LYS A 109 -18.10 14.38 -9.95
N LEU A 110 -17.25 14.73 -8.97
CA LEU A 110 -17.47 15.82 -8.03
C LEU A 110 -16.91 17.18 -8.50
N GLY A 111 -16.57 17.29 -9.78
CA GLY A 111 -15.97 18.49 -10.36
C GLY A 111 -14.46 18.63 -10.09
N PRO A 112 -13.83 19.69 -10.60
CA PRO A 112 -12.39 19.88 -10.50
C PRO A 112 -11.92 20.05 -9.06
N ILE A 113 -10.69 19.57 -8.77
CA ILE A 113 -10.07 19.72 -7.46
C ILE A 113 -9.47 21.13 -7.37
N GLN A 114 -10.00 21.93 -6.47
CA GLN A 114 -9.60 23.33 -6.26
C GLN A 114 -8.35 23.38 -5.37
N SER A 115 -7.19 23.07 -5.94
CA SER A 115 -5.91 23.17 -5.23
C SER A 115 -5.07 24.32 -5.79
N GLU A 116 -4.53 25.16 -4.90
CA GLU A 116 -3.60 26.24 -5.26
C GLU A 116 -2.18 25.71 -5.54
N ARG A 117 -1.89 24.49 -5.07
CA ARG A 117 -0.55 23.88 -5.18
C ARG A 117 -0.57 22.63 -6.05
N HIS A 118 0.36 22.58 -6.97
CA HIS A 118 0.61 21.42 -7.84
C HIS A 118 2.06 21.01 -7.70
N TYR A 119 2.30 19.74 -7.47
CA TYR A 119 3.63 19.17 -7.35
C TYR A 119 3.93 18.22 -8.49
N SER A 120 5.17 18.28 -8.99
CA SER A 120 5.65 17.29 -9.96
C SER A 120 5.65 15.89 -9.35
N ILE A 121 5.24 14.88 -10.13
CA ILE A 121 5.33 13.49 -9.72
C ILE A 121 6.78 12.98 -9.69
N HIS A 122 7.68 13.64 -10.42
CA HIS A 122 9.12 13.37 -10.41
C HIS A 122 9.81 14.31 -9.42
N ARG A 123 10.02 13.80 -8.21
CA ARG A 123 10.71 14.49 -7.12
C ARG A 123 11.87 13.65 -6.64
N ALA A 124 12.92 14.31 -6.16
CA ALA A 124 14.03 13.65 -5.51
C ALA A 124 13.59 13.09 -4.14
N ALA A 125 14.22 12.02 -3.70
CA ALA A 125 14.10 11.55 -2.32
C ALA A 125 14.61 12.62 -1.34
N PRO A 126 14.11 12.66 -0.09
CA PRO A 126 14.64 13.56 0.94
C PRO A 126 16.14 13.37 1.13
N SER A 127 16.85 14.46 1.29
CA SER A 127 18.30 14.44 1.55
C SER A 127 18.61 13.77 2.90
N LEU A 128 19.86 13.34 3.10
CA LEU A 128 20.30 12.74 4.37
C LEU A 128 20.08 13.69 5.56
N GLU A 129 20.18 14.99 5.34
CA GLU A 129 19.96 16.00 6.39
C GLU A 129 18.49 16.14 6.77
N GLU A 130 17.57 15.87 5.86
CA GLU A 130 16.12 15.95 6.10
C GLU A 130 15.56 14.69 6.73
N GLN A 131 16.21 13.56 6.55
CA GLN A 131 15.74 12.28 7.08
C GLN A 131 15.84 12.21 8.61
N SER A 132 14.87 11.56 9.25
CA SER A 132 14.94 11.18 10.65
C SER A 132 15.68 9.85 10.79
N THR A 133 16.56 9.77 11.77
CA THR A 133 17.28 8.54 12.14
C THR A 133 16.63 7.82 13.33
N GLU A 134 15.57 8.37 13.90
CA GLU A 134 14.85 7.76 15.00
C GLU A 134 14.01 6.57 14.51
N LEU A 135 14.15 5.44 15.22
CA LEU A 135 13.39 4.24 14.93
C LEU A 135 12.23 4.15 15.92
N GLU A 136 11.05 4.52 15.48
CA GLU A 136 9.81 4.46 16.27
C GLU A 136 8.88 3.40 15.72
N MET A 137 8.21 2.68 16.61
CA MET A 137 7.13 1.79 16.24
C MET A 137 5.89 2.59 15.84
N PHE A 138 5.27 2.21 14.73
CA PHE A 138 3.97 2.71 14.32
C PHE A 138 2.89 1.79 14.90
N GLU A 139 2.17 2.26 15.90
CA GLU A 139 1.10 1.48 16.55
C GLU A 139 -0.14 1.41 15.66
N THR A 140 -0.54 0.20 15.30
CA THR A 140 -1.69 -0.02 14.42
C THR A 140 -3.00 -0.26 15.16
N GLY A 141 -2.94 -0.64 16.42
CA GLY A 141 -4.07 -1.07 17.24
C GLY A 141 -4.58 -2.47 16.92
N ILE A 142 -3.82 -3.23 16.11
CA ILE A 142 -4.11 -4.60 15.71
C ILE A 142 -3.13 -5.52 16.42
N LYS A 143 -3.62 -6.32 17.36
CA LYS A 143 -2.79 -7.14 18.29
C LYS A 143 -1.73 -7.97 17.59
N VAL A 144 -2.09 -8.71 16.55
CA VAL A 144 -1.16 -9.61 15.84
C VAL A 144 -0.05 -8.84 15.16
N VAL A 145 -0.35 -7.69 14.57
CA VAL A 145 0.63 -6.81 13.91
C VAL A 145 1.55 -6.20 14.96
N ASP A 146 0.98 -5.50 15.92
CA ASP A 146 1.75 -4.73 16.90
C ASP A 146 2.64 -5.62 17.77
N LEU A 147 2.19 -6.83 18.12
CA LEU A 147 2.99 -7.75 18.93
C LEU A 147 4.11 -8.44 18.15
N LEU A 148 3.80 -9.03 16.99
CA LEU A 148 4.64 -10.04 16.34
C LEU A 148 5.39 -9.53 15.11
N GLU A 149 4.89 -8.45 14.49
CA GLU A 149 5.45 -7.85 13.30
C GLU A 149 5.33 -6.31 13.30
N PRO A 150 5.74 -5.63 14.40
CA PRO A 150 5.50 -4.20 14.56
C PRO A 150 6.00 -3.39 13.35
N TYR A 151 5.21 -2.42 12.92
CA TYR A 151 5.54 -1.57 11.78
C TYR A 151 6.48 -0.45 12.20
N LEU A 152 7.45 -0.15 11.36
CA LEU A 152 8.33 1.01 11.53
C LEU A 152 7.63 2.26 11.02
N LYS A 153 7.60 3.31 11.80
CA LYS A 153 7.17 4.64 11.36
C LYS A 153 8.13 5.15 10.26
N GLY A 154 7.57 5.48 9.10
CA GLY A 154 8.35 5.77 7.90
C GLY A 154 8.95 4.54 7.20
N GLY A 155 8.54 3.35 7.62
CA GLY A 155 8.97 2.08 7.05
C GLY A 155 8.11 1.62 5.87
N LYS A 156 8.56 0.54 5.27
CA LYS A 156 7.96 -0.10 4.11
C LYS A 156 7.53 -1.51 4.47
N ILE A 157 6.24 -1.76 4.43
CA ILE A 157 5.62 -3.02 4.82
C ILE A 157 5.11 -3.73 3.57
N GLY A 158 5.56 -4.97 3.35
CA GLY A 158 5.02 -5.84 2.31
C GLY A 158 3.82 -6.62 2.82
N LEU A 159 2.68 -6.50 2.15
CA LEU A 159 1.47 -7.24 2.47
C LEU A 159 1.29 -8.37 1.45
N PHE A 160 1.45 -9.59 1.91
CA PHE A 160 1.32 -10.80 1.11
C PHE A 160 0.02 -11.52 1.40
N GLY A 161 -0.50 -12.22 0.42
CA GLY A 161 -1.67 -13.08 0.57
C GLY A 161 -2.40 -13.30 -0.73
N GLY A 162 -2.99 -14.47 -0.88
CA GLY A 162 -3.85 -14.83 -2.00
C GLY A 162 -5.17 -14.05 -2.04
N ALA A 163 -6.02 -14.41 -2.98
CA ALA A 163 -7.37 -13.84 -3.05
C ALA A 163 -8.23 -14.35 -1.86
N GLY A 164 -9.06 -13.47 -1.31
CA GLY A 164 -10.04 -13.82 -0.27
C GLY A 164 -9.49 -14.02 1.14
N VAL A 165 -8.26 -13.60 1.42
CA VAL A 165 -7.67 -13.71 2.77
C VAL A 165 -7.84 -12.44 3.63
N GLY A 166 -8.53 -11.41 3.10
CA GLY A 166 -8.86 -10.20 3.84
C GLY A 166 -7.85 -9.06 3.71
N LYS A 167 -7.03 -9.00 2.63
CA LYS A 167 -6.11 -7.89 2.38
C LYS A 167 -6.80 -6.53 2.44
N THR A 168 -7.86 -6.36 1.66
CA THR A 168 -8.62 -5.10 1.57
C THR A 168 -9.17 -4.70 2.94
N VAL A 169 -9.73 -5.65 3.69
CA VAL A 169 -10.28 -5.40 5.03
C VAL A 169 -9.19 -4.94 6.01
N LEU A 170 -8.00 -5.53 5.95
CA LEU A 170 -6.86 -5.10 6.76
C LEU A 170 -6.41 -3.68 6.39
N ILE A 171 -6.32 -3.37 5.09
CA ILE A 171 -5.99 -2.02 4.60
C ILE A 171 -7.01 -0.99 5.11
N GLN A 172 -8.28 -1.29 5.00
CA GLN A 172 -9.37 -0.42 5.46
C GLN A 172 -9.30 -0.19 6.97
N GLU A 173 -9.04 -1.22 7.76
CA GLU A 173 -8.89 -1.09 9.21
C GLU A 173 -7.68 -0.23 9.59
N LEU A 174 -6.55 -0.38 8.89
CA LEU A 174 -5.39 0.49 9.09
C LEU A 174 -5.71 1.96 8.76
N ILE A 175 -6.40 2.22 7.65
CA ILE A 175 -6.85 3.58 7.29
C ILE A 175 -7.77 4.14 8.37
N HIS A 176 -8.74 3.35 8.82
CA HIS A 176 -9.67 3.75 9.88
C HIS A 176 -8.93 4.10 11.18
N ASN A 177 -8.02 3.24 11.61
CA ASN A 177 -7.28 3.42 12.85
C ASN A 177 -6.37 4.65 12.80
N VAL A 178 -5.68 4.88 11.68
CA VAL A 178 -4.87 6.09 11.48
C VAL A 178 -5.73 7.35 11.52
N ALA A 179 -6.86 7.36 10.80
CA ALA A 179 -7.76 8.50 10.77
C ALA A 179 -8.35 8.85 12.13
N MET A 180 -8.79 7.83 12.89
CA MET A 180 -9.55 8.01 14.12
C MET A 180 -8.68 8.14 15.39
N LYS A 181 -7.50 7.52 15.40
CA LYS A 181 -6.64 7.45 16.57
C LYS A 181 -5.39 8.34 16.50
N HIS A 182 -4.80 8.44 15.32
CA HIS A 182 -3.57 9.22 15.12
C HIS A 182 -3.83 10.61 14.52
N GLY A 183 -5.06 10.89 14.05
CA GLY A 183 -5.37 12.16 13.37
C GLY A 183 -4.61 12.35 12.06
N GLY A 184 -3.96 11.31 11.56
CA GLY A 184 -3.20 11.29 10.32
C GLY A 184 -4.10 11.23 9.08
N VAL A 185 -3.44 11.25 7.93
CA VAL A 185 -4.09 11.08 6.63
C VAL A 185 -3.54 9.85 5.94
N SER A 186 -4.35 9.28 5.07
CA SER A 186 -3.96 8.14 4.25
C SER A 186 -4.07 8.48 2.77
N VAL A 187 -3.20 7.88 1.97
CA VAL A 187 -3.25 7.95 0.52
C VAL A 187 -3.24 6.54 -0.03
N PHE A 188 -4.19 6.22 -0.87
CA PHE A 188 -4.26 4.91 -1.52
C PHE A 188 -3.97 5.05 -3.01
N ALA A 189 -2.95 4.38 -3.48
CA ALA A 189 -2.56 4.29 -4.89
C ALA A 189 -2.92 2.91 -5.44
N GLY A 190 -4.00 2.84 -6.20
CA GLY A 190 -4.43 1.64 -6.93
C GLY A 190 -3.68 1.50 -8.24
N VAL A 191 -2.73 0.57 -8.31
CA VAL A 191 -1.85 0.36 -9.46
C VAL A 191 -2.25 -0.90 -10.19
N GLY A 192 -2.89 -0.76 -11.35
CA GLY A 192 -3.28 -1.87 -12.20
C GLY A 192 -4.37 -2.77 -11.61
N GLU A 193 -5.16 -2.26 -10.66
CA GLU A 193 -6.24 -3.00 -10.03
C GLU A 193 -7.54 -2.99 -10.85
N ARG A 194 -8.48 -3.86 -10.50
CA ARG A 194 -9.77 -3.93 -11.16
C ARG A 194 -10.63 -2.74 -10.79
N THR A 195 -11.32 -2.17 -11.78
CA THR A 195 -12.24 -1.03 -11.58
C THR A 195 -13.29 -1.33 -10.50
N ARG A 196 -13.80 -2.56 -10.45
CA ARG A 196 -14.80 -2.96 -9.45
C ARG A 196 -14.21 -2.88 -8.03
N GLU A 197 -13.02 -3.41 -7.81
CA GLU A 197 -12.36 -3.40 -6.49
C GLU A 197 -12.06 -1.97 -6.02
N GLY A 198 -11.65 -1.09 -6.95
CA GLY A 198 -11.47 0.33 -6.65
C GLY A 198 -12.77 1.04 -6.29
N ASN A 199 -13.88 0.70 -6.96
CA ASN A 199 -15.19 1.26 -6.64
C ASN A 199 -15.72 0.73 -5.30
N ASP A 200 -15.58 -0.56 -5.04
CA ASP A 200 -15.96 -1.17 -3.78
C ASP A 200 -15.20 -0.50 -2.61
N LEU A 201 -13.88 -0.32 -2.72
CA LEU A 201 -13.07 0.39 -1.73
C LEU A 201 -13.55 1.83 -1.50
N TRP A 202 -13.86 2.56 -2.58
CA TRP A 202 -14.35 3.94 -2.46
C TRP A 202 -15.69 4.03 -1.69
N LEU A 203 -16.62 3.11 -1.95
CA LEU A 203 -17.91 3.05 -1.24
C LEU A 203 -17.72 2.68 0.23
N GLU A 204 -16.90 1.66 0.51
CA GLU A 204 -16.60 1.20 1.86
C GLU A 204 -15.90 2.27 2.71
N MET A 205 -15.01 3.09 2.10
CA MET A 205 -14.39 4.23 2.79
C MET A 205 -15.42 5.32 3.16
N GLN A 206 -16.47 5.49 2.37
CA GLN A 206 -17.56 6.40 2.70
C GLN A 206 -18.45 5.84 3.81
N GLU A 207 -18.78 4.55 3.75
CA GLU A 207 -19.59 3.88 4.77
C GLU A 207 -18.90 3.85 6.14
N SER A 208 -17.58 3.68 6.17
CA SER A 208 -16.78 3.73 7.40
C SER A 208 -16.61 5.14 7.98
N GLY A 209 -17.04 6.18 7.26
CA GLY A 209 -16.94 7.57 7.69
C GLY A 209 -15.53 8.18 7.62
N VAL A 210 -14.55 7.44 7.11
CA VAL A 210 -13.17 7.94 6.90
C VAL A 210 -13.10 8.90 5.73
N MET A 211 -14.02 8.75 4.77
CA MET A 211 -14.13 9.57 3.57
C MET A 211 -15.55 10.15 3.46
N VAL A 212 -15.64 11.47 3.32
CA VAL A 212 -16.87 12.16 2.98
C VAL A 212 -16.70 12.78 1.61
N ALA A 213 -17.37 12.21 0.62
CA ALA A 213 -17.22 12.59 -0.78
C ALA A 213 -17.39 14.10 -0.99
N GLY A 214 -16.39 14.74 -1.60
CA GLY A 214 -16.37 16.17 -1.85
C GLY A 214 -16.24 17.07 -0.62
N ASN A 215 -15.99 16.52 0.57
CA ASN A 215 -15.74 17.29 1.79
C ASN A 215 -14.32 16.98 2.35
N PRO A 216 -13.31 17.77 1.96
CA PRO A 216 -11.93 17.52 2.37
C PRO A 216 -11.70 17.70 3.87
N ASP A 217 -12.45 18.58 4.55
CA ASP A 217 -12.26 18.84 5.99
C ASP A 217 -12.69 17.65 6.85
N LYS A 218 -13.66 16.88 6.38
CA LYS A 218 -14.17 15.68 7.05
C LYS A 218 -13.53 14.39 6.55
N SER A 219 -12.70 14.47 5.52
CA SER A 219 -12.05 13.31 4.92
C SER A 219 -10.62 13.16 5.40
N ARG A 220 -10.15 11.91 5.52
CA ARG A 220 -8.80 11.55 5.95
C ARG A 220 -8.06 10.69 4.92
N VAL A 221 -8.66 10.46 3.76
CA VAL A 221 -8.07 9.63 2.71
C VAL A 221 -8.22 10.27 1.33
N ALA A 222 -7.19 10.12 0.51
CA ALA A 222 -7.22 10.43 -0.92
C ALA A 222 -7.01 9.12 -1.71
N LEU A 223 -7.80 8.90 -2.77
CA LEU A 223 -7.70 7.72 -3.62
C LEU A 223 -7.16 8.11 -5.00
N ILE A 224 -6.12 7.43 -5.46
CA ILE A 224 -5.50 7.66 -6.76
C ILE A 224 -5.50 6.35 -7.54
N TYR A 225 -6.18 6.31 -8.69
CA TYR A 225 -6.36 5.10 -9.45
C TYR A 225 -5.71 5.16 -10.83
N GLY A 226 -4.90 4.14 -11.13
CA GLY A 226 -4.43 3.78 -12.46
C GLY A 226 -4.78 2.32 -12.71
N GLN A 227 -6.00 2.09 -13.21
CA GLN A 227 -6.60 0.75 -13.27
C GLN A 227 -6.01 -0.11 -14.38
N MET A 228 -6.33 -1.43 -14.38
CA MET A 228 -5.72 -2.38 -15.33
C MET A 228 -6.10 -2.13 -16.80
N THR A 229 -7.17 -1.39 -17.06
CA THR A 229 -7.59 -1.00 -18.41
C THR A 229 -6.85 0.21 -18.96
N GLU A 230 -6.12 0.93 -18.11
CA GLU A 230 -5.34 2.10 -18.52
C GLU A 230 -4.01 1.70 -19.18
N PRO A 231 -3.45 2.56 -20.05
CA PRO A 231 -2.19 2.29 -20.72
C PRO A 231 -1.03 2.11 -19.72
N PRO A 232 0.05 1.43 -20.11
CA PRO A 232 1.16 1.13 -19.23
C PRO A 232 1.84 2.38 -18.66
N GLY A 233 1.83 3.51 -19.38
CA GLY A 233 2.34 4.79 -18.89
C GLY A 233 1.59 5.25 -17.63
N ALA A 234 0.27 5.20 -17.64
CA ALA A 234 -0.56 5.56 -16.49
C ALA A 234 -0.31 4.63 -15.30
N ARG A 235 -0.30 3.32 -15.53
CA ARG A 235 -0.03 2.32 -14.47
C ARG A 235 1.37 2.45 -13.86
N LEU A 236 2.36 2.86 -14.66
CA LEU A 236 3.73 3.11 -14.20
C LEU A 236 3.83 4.37 -13.33
N ARG A 237 3.00 5.39 -13.57
CA ARG A 237 3.12 6.70 -12.92
C ARG A 237 2.14 6.93 -11.77
N VAL A 238 1.05 6.19 -11.70
CA VAL A 238 0.02 6.40 -10.67
C VAL A 238 0.55 6.24 -9.24
N GLY A 239 1.49 5.31 -9.01
CA GLY A 239 2.16 5.16 -7.72
C GLY A 239 2.96 6.41 -7.33
N LEU A 240 3.62 7.06 -8.29
CA LEU A 240 4.32 8.33 -8.08
C LEU A 240 3.35 9.47 -7.77
N THR A 241 2.19 9.49 -8.41
CA THR A 241 1.12 10.47 -8.12
C THR A 241 0.65 10.33 -6.68
N GLY A 242 0.33 9.11 -6.24
CA GLY A 242 -0.07 8.86 -4.85
C GLY A 242 1.01 9.26 -3.86
N LEU A 243 2.26 8.90 -4.13
CA LEU A 243 3.40 9.27 -3.29
C LEU A 243 3.58 10.79 -3.21
N THR A 244 3.41 11.50 -4.33
CA THR A 244 3.52 12.98 -4.36
C THR A 244 2.44 13.66 -3.50
N VAL A 245 1.22 13.14 -3.51
CA VAL A 245 0.16 13.61 -2.62
C VAL A 245 0.50 13.35 -1.15
N ALA A 246 1.06 12.18 -0.84
CA ALA A 246 1.50 11.83 0.52
C ALA A 246 2.65 12.73 1.00
N GLU A 247 3.62 13.01 0.13
CA GLU A 247 4.76 13.88 0.44
C GLU A 247 4.35 15.29 0.84
N TYR A 248 3.30 15.84 0.25
CA TYR A 248 2.79 17.15 0.66
C TYR A 248 2.40 17.16 2.14
N PHE A 249 1.67 16.17 2.61
CA PHE A 249 1.24 16.11 4.00
C PHE A 249 2.41 15.87 4.96
N ARG A 250 3.40 15.06 4.57
CA ARG A 250 4.63 14.86 5.34
C ARG A 250 5.46 16.13 5.43
N ASP A 251 5.71 16.79 4.29
CA ASP A 251 6.71 17.85 4.19
C ASP A 251 6.16 19.24 4.57
N GLU A 252 4.90 19.54 4.23
CA GLU A 252 4.27 20.83 4.47
C GLU A 252 3.43 20.87 5.74
N GLU A 253 2.64 19.82 6.01
CA GLU A 253 1.79 19.76 7.17
C GLU A 253 2.41 19.02 8.37
N GLY A 254 3.55 18.34 8.17
CA GLY A 254 4.27 17.65 9.24
C GLY A 254 3.50 16.45 9.81
N LEU A 255 2.69 15.80 8.96
CA LEU A 255 1.84 14.69 9.39
C LEU A 255 2.53 13.33 9.21
N ASP A 256 2.06 12.37 9.98
CA ASP A 256 2.33 10.95 9.74
C ASP A 256 1.30 10.44 8.72
N VAL A 257 1.78 10.05 7.56
CA VAL A 257 0.98 9.63 6.41
C VAL A 257 1.09 8.13 6.23
N LEU A 258 -0.03 7.48 6.02
CA LEU A 258 -0.06 6.07 5.61
C LEU A 258 -0.30 6.00 4.09
N LEU A 259 0.67 5.44 3.38
CA LEU A 259 0.60 5.26 1.92
C LEU A 259 0.36 3.79 1.58
N PHE A 260 -0.74 3.52 0.92
CA PHE A 260 -1.04 2.19 0.37
C PHE A 260 -0.71 2.15 -1.11
N ILE A 261 -0.03 1.10 -1.54
CA ILE A 261 0.23 0.81 -2.97
C ILE A 261 -0.30 -0.59 -3.27
N ASP A 262 -1.39 -0.66 -4.00
CA ASP A 262 -1.99 -1.92 -4.41
C ASP A 262 -2.11 -1.95 -5.93
N ASN A 263 -1.25 -2.61 -6.64
CA ASN A 263 -0.25 -3.60 -6.24
C ASN A 263 1.13 -3.20 -6.79
N ILE A 264 2.19 -3.27 -6.00
CA ILE A 264 3.54 -2.86 -6.43
C ILE A 264 4.06 -3.73 -7.59
N PHE A 265 3.66 -5.00 -7.69
CA PHE A 265 3.99 -5.85 -8.82
C PHE A 265 3.47 -5.28 -10.16
N ARG A 266 2.29 -4.64 -10.15
CA ARG A 266 1.72 -4.02 -11.36
C ARG A 266 2.52 -2.80 -11.82
N PHE A 267 3.12 -2.08 -10.87
CA PHE A 267 4.09 -1.02 -11.19
C PHE A 267 5.28 -1.58 -11.98
N VAL A 268 5.86 -2.68 -11.50
CA VAL A 268 6.98 -3.36 -12.18
C VAL A 268 6.56 -3.89 -13.56
N GLN A 269 5.39 -4.50 -13.66
CA GLN A 269 4.85 -5.01 -14.90
C GLN A 269 4.66 -3.89 -15.93
N ALA A 270 4.08 -2.75 -15.53
CA ALA A 270 3.93 -1.59 -16.39
C ALA A 270 5.29 -1.04 -16.86
N GLY A 271 6.29 -1.04 -15.98
CA GLY A 271 7.67 -0.69 -16.33
C GLY A 271 8.27 -1.61 -17.39
N SER A 272 8.04 -2.92 -17.31
CA SER A 272 8.49 -3.88 -18.33
C SER A 272 7.80 -3.68 -19.68
N GLU A 273 6.49 -3.42 -19.67
CA GLU A 273 5.72 -3.09 -20.87
C GLU A 273 6.25 -1.80 -21.55
N VAL A 274 6.46 -0.74 -20.80
CA VAL A 274 7.04 0.52 -21.30
C VAL A 274 8.45 0.29 -21.84
N SER A 275 9.30 -0.44 -21.12
CA SER A 275 10.66 -0.74 -21.54
C SER A 275 10.71 -1.50 -22.86
N ALA A 276 9.82 -2.49 -23.05
CA ALA A 276 9.70 -3.23 -24.31
C ALA A 276 9.25 -2.33 -25.47
N LEU A 277 8.26 -1.45 -25.22
CA LEU A 277 7.77 -0.48 -26.22
C LEU A 277 8.83 0.56 -26.61
N LEU A 278 9.73 0.91 -25.69
CA LEU A 278 10.87 1.78 -25.95
C LEU A 278 12.02 1.08 -26.66
N GLY A 279 11.92 -0.23 -26.92
CA GLY A 279 12.95 -1.02 -27.58
C GLY A 279 14.19 -1.28 -26.75
N ARG A 280 14.09 -1.23 -25.42
CA ARG A 280 15.19 -1.57 -24.52
C ARG A 280 15.39 -3.10 -24.48
N MET A 281 16.65 -3.53 -24.41
CA MET A 281 16.95 -4.95 -24.30
C MET A 281 16.48 -5.46 -22.93
N PRO A 282 15.65 -6.52 -22.86
CA PRO A 282 15.15 -7.06 -21.61
C PRO A 282 16.26 -7.71 -20.77
N SER A 283 16.12 -7.67 -19.47
CA SER A 283 16.93 -8.42 -18.53
C SER A 283 16.35 -9.82 -18.25
N ALA A 284 16.75 -10.46 -17.15
CA ALA A 284 16.26 -11.79 -16.78
C ALA A 284 14.71 -11.82 -16.71
N VAL A 285 14.14 -12.92 -17.19
CA VAL A 285 12.67 -13.19 -17.20
C VAL A 285 11.84 -12.15 -17.98
N GLY A 286 12.50 -11.32 -18.79
CA GLY A 286 11.82 -10.31 -19.61
C GLY A 286 11.57 -8.96 -18.92
N TYR A 287 12.09 -8.76 -17.72
CA TYR A 287 11.98 -7.47 -17.01
C TYR A 287 12.87 -6.40 -17.61
N GLN A 288 12.56 -5.13 -17.31
CA GLN A 288 13.36 -3.99 -17.70
C GLN A 288 14.78 -4.01 -17.11
N PRO A 289 15.80 -3.53 -17.85
CA PRO A 289 17.18 -3.53 -17.38
C PRO A 289 17.42 -2.60 -16.18
N ASN A 290 16.57 -1.59 -16.01
CA ASN A 290 16.61 -0.61 -14.93
C ASN A 290 15.60 -0.88 -13.80
N LEU A 291 15.14 -2.12 -13.63
CA LEU A 291 14.15 -2.52 -12.63
C LEU A 291 14.49 -2.03 -11.22
N ASN A 292 15.72 -2.30 -10.76
CA ASN A 292 16.14 -1.92 -9.42
C ASN A 292 16.19 -0.40 -9.22
N THR A 293 16.58 0.34 -10.27
CA THR A 293 16.59 1.81 -10.22
C THR A 293 15.18 2.38 -10.12
N GLU A 294 14.26 1.90 -10.92
CA GLU A 294 12.86 2.37 -10.91
C GLU A 294 12.17 2.07 -9.56
N ILE A 295 12.37 0.89 -9.01
CA ILE A 295 11.87 0.55 -7.67
C ILE A 295 12.56 1.41 -6.62
N GLY A 296 13.87 1.56 -6.69
CA GLY A 296 14.65 2.39 -5.76
C GLY A 296 14.19 3.84 -5.74
N GLU A 297 13.99 4.46 -6.90
CA GLU A 297 13.49 5.84 -7.02
C GLU A 297 12.13 6.03 -6.33
N LEU A 298 11.23 5.06 -6.42
CA LEU A 298 9.96 5.08 -5.70
C LEU A 298 10.16 4.89 -4.19
N GLN A 299 10.92 3.84 -3.81
CA GLN A 299 11.04 3.41 -2.42
C GLN A 299 11.84 4.39 -1.54
N GLU A 300 12.87 5.03 -2.07
CA GLU A 300 13.71 5.97 -1.31
C GLU A 300 12.97 7.27 -0.95
N ARG A 301 11.91 7.61 -1.65
CA ARG A 301 11.04 8.74 -1.31
C ARG A 301 10.13 8.44 -0.11
N ILE A 302 9.89 7.15 0.17
CA ILE A 302 9.06 6.67 1.28
C ILE A 302 9.95 6.56 2.52
N THR A 303 9.91 7.57 3.39
CA THR A 303 10.75 7.64 4.58
C THR A 303 10.21 8.64 5.61
N SER A 304 10.74 8.58 6.82
CA SER A 304 10.56 9.61 7.84
C SER A 304 11.49 10.78 7.61
N THR A 305 10.97 11.98 7.76
CA THR A 305 11.74 13.22 7.80
C THR A 305 11.66 13.85 9.19
N LYS A 306 12.43 14.90 9.43
CA LYS A 306 12.37 15.69 10.67
C LYS A 306 11.02 16.39 10.88
N ARG A 307 10.16 16.43 9.86
CA ARG A 307 8.84 17.07 9.90
C ARG A 307 7.71 16.09 10.09
N GLY A 308 7.73 14.98 9.38
CA GLY A 308 6.68 13.97 9.40
C GLY A 308 7.17 12.68 8.76
N SER A 309 6.27 11.71 8.59
CA SER A 309 6.62 10.40 8.05
C SER A 309 5.66 9.94 6.96
N ILE A 310 6.17 9.08 6.06
CA ILE A 310 5.34 8.27 5.18
C ILE A 310 5.65 6.81 5.51
N THR A 311 4.69 6.12 6.09
CA THR A 311 4.73 4.66 6.28
C THR A 311 3.95 4.02 5.15
N SER A 312 4.53 3.07 4.43
CA SER A 312 3.85 2.43 3.31
C SER A 312 3.49 0.98 3.59
N VAL A 313 2.28 0.62 3.18
CA VAL A 313 1.81 -0.77 3.10
C VAL A 313 1.62 -1.10 1.62
N GLN A 314 2.42 -2.02 1.13
CA GLN A 314 2.49 -2.36 -0.29
C GLN A 314 2.00 -3.78 -0.50
N ALA A 315 0.88 -3.94 -1.18
CA ALA A 315 0.41 -5.25 -1.59
C ALA A 315 1.37 -5.82 -2.64
N ILE A 316 1.85 -7.03 -2.41
CA ILE A 316 2.81 -7.69 -3.26
C ILE A 316 2.20 -8.99 -3.79
N TYR A 317 2.12 -9.09 -5.10
CA TYR A 317 1.79 -10.33 -5.78
C TYR A 317 3.09 -11.07 -6.13
N VAL A 318 3.15 -12.33 -5.77
CA VAL A 318 4.30 -13.21 -6.10
C VAL A 318 3.85 -14.16 -7.20
N PRO A 319 4.36 -13.99 -8.45
CA PRO A 319 3.98 -14.86 -9.56
C PRO A 319 4.33 -16.33 -9.28
N ALA A 320 3.36 -17.21 -9.43
CA ALA A 320 3.52 -18.67 -9.22
C ALA A 320 4.10 -19.04 -7.83
N ASP A 321 3.94 -18.17 -6.83
CA ASP A 321 4.55 -18.31 -5.50
C ASP A 321 6.10 -18.43 -5.53
N ASP A 322 6.72 -17.93 -6.60
CA ASP A 322 8.18 -17.92 -6.78
C ASP A 322 8.80 -16.64 -6.23
N TYR A 323 9.32 -16.71 -5.02
CA TYR A 323 10.02 -15.61 -4.35
C TYR A 323 11.38 -15.26 -4.97
N THR A 324 11.87 -16.07 -5.91
CA THR A 324 13.12 -15.80 -6.64
C THR A 324 12.91 -14.99 -7.92
N ASP A 325 11.65 -14.74 -8.31
CA ASP A 325 11.32 -13.85 -9.41
C ASP A 325 11.93 -12.45 -9.18
N PRO A 326 12.56 -11.83 -10.19
CA PRO A 326 13.25 -10.54 -10.03
C PRO A 326 12.38 -9.40 -9.46
N ALA A 327 11.08 -9.37 -9.73
CA ALA A 327 10.21 -8.30 -9.26
C ALA A 327 9.95 -8.36 -7.75
N PRO A 328 9.46 -9.48 -7.16
CA PRO A 328 9.40 -9.64 -5.72
C PRO A 328 10.77 -9.49 -5.07
N ALA A 329 11.81 -10.14 -5.59
CA ALA A 329 13.16 -10.09 -5.03
C ALA A 329 13.68 -8.65 -4.89
N ALA A 330 13.54 -7.83 -5.94
CA ALA A 330 13.92 -6.42 -5.89
C ALA A 330 13.10 -5.62 -4.86
N THR A 331 11.81 -5.91 -4.74
CA THR A 331 10.93 -5.23 -3.77
C THR A 331 11.30 -5.61 -2.33
N PHE A 332 11.59 -6.89 -2.06
CA PHE A 332 11.94 -7.37 -0.72
C PHE A 332 13.15 -6.66 -0.10
N THR A 333 14.11 -6.26 -0.91
CA THR A 333 15.32 -5.56 -0.42
C THR A 333 15.01 -4.24 0.27
N HIS A 334 13.85 -3.64 0.00
CA HIS A 334 13.42 -2.36 0.56
C HIS A 334 12.49 -2.51 1.76
N LEU A 335 11.96 -3.71 2.05
CA LEU A 335 10.96 -3.90 3.09
C LEU A 335 11.57 -3.93 4.49
N ASP A 336 10.88 -3.28 5.42
CA ASP A 336 11.19 -3.28 6.85
C ASP A 336 10.39 -4.35 7.61
N ALA A 337 9.20 -4.69 7.12
CA ALA A 337 8.35 -5.75 7.65
C ALA A 337 7.56 -6.44 6.55
N THR A 338 7.14 -7.67 6.83
CA THR A 338 6.28 -8.45 5.94
C THR A 338 5.10 -9.02 6.72
N THR A 339 3.89 -8.70 6.27
CA THR A 339 2.64 -9.25 6.78
C THR A 339 2.14 -10.32 5.82
N ASN A 340 2.13 -11.56 6.25
CA ASN A 340 1.64 -12.69 5.47
C ASN A 340 0.22 -13.08 5.88
N LEU A 341 -0.76 -12.91 4.99
CA LEU A 341 -2.11 -13.39 5.18
C LEU A 341 -2.24 -14.81 4.63
N SER A 342 -2.70 -15.72 5.47
CA SER A 342 -2.75 -17.15 5.17
C SER A 342 -4.17 -17.68 5.05
N ARG A 343 -4.43 -18.46 3.99
CA ARG A 343 -5.71 -19.17 3.83
C ARG A 343 -5.93 -20.22 4.92
N GLN A 344 -4.88 -20.86 5.40
CA GLN A 344 -4.97 -21.81 6.51
C GLN A 344 -5.45 -21.16 7.80
N VAL A 345 -5.11 -19.89 8.03
CA VAL A 345 -5.60 -19.11 9.18
C VAL A 345 -7.07 -18.74 8.98
N VAL A 346 -7.47 -18.37 7.74
CA VAL A 346 -8.90 -18.15 7.39
C VAL A 346 -9.74 -19.41 7.63
N GLU A 347 -9.27 -20.57 7.21
CA GLU A 347 -9.97 -21.86 7.38
C GLU A 347 -10.20 -22.23 8.86
N ARG A 348 -9.35 -21.73 9.76
CA ARG A 348 -9.53 -21.85 11.21
C ARG A 348 -10.45 -20.77 11.80
N GLY A 349 -10.97 -19.86 10.96
CA GLY A 349 -11.87 -18.77 11.38
C GLY A 349 -11.18 -17.67 12.17
N ILE A 350 -9.86 -17.50 12.05
CA ILE A 350 -9.10 -16.48 12.77
C ILE A 350 -8.92 -15.26 11.88
N TYR A 351 -9.35 -14.10 12.36
CA TYR A 351 -9.26 -12.81 11.68
C TYR A 351 -8.70 -11.72 12.60
N PRO A 352 -7.77 -10.87 12.11
CA PRO A 352 -7.18 -10.88 10.76
C PRO A 352 -6.39 -12.17 10.51
N ALA A 353 -6.37 -12.63 9.26
CA ALA A 353 -5.78 -13.91 8.88
C ALA A 353 -4.24 -13.86 8.74
N VAL A 354 -3.57 -13.12 9.60
CA VAL A 354 -2.12 -12.97 9.64
C VAL A 354 -1.48 -14.27 10.14
N ASP A 355 -0.53 -14.80 9.37
CA ASP A 355 0.30 -15.92 9.81
C ASP A 355 1.41 -15.40 10.74
N PRO A 356 1.35 -15.70 12.03
CA PRO A 356 2.29 -15.17 13.02
C PRO A 356 3.71 -15.72 12.88
N LEU A 357 3.88 -16.86 12.22
CA LEU A 357 5.18 -17.51 12.03
C LEU A 357 5.85 -17.12 10.71
N ALA A 358 5.04 -16.83 9.68
CA ALA A 358 5.52 -16.41 8.38
C ALA A 358 5.73 -14.89 8.28
N SER A 359 5.16 -14.12 9.20
CA SER A 359 5.30 -12.65 9.24
C SER A 359 6.54 -12.23 10.03
N TYR A 360 7.17 -11.13 9.56
CA TYR A 360 8.46 -10.68 10.08
C TYR A 360 8.52 -9.15 10.16
N SER A 361 9.23 -8.64 11.17
CA SER A 361 9.62 -7.24 11.26
C SER A 361 11.04 -7.09 11.77
N ARG A 362 11.82 -6.23 11.10
CA ARG A 362 13.20 -5.96 11.53
C ARG A 362 13.28 -5.12 12.80
N ILE A 363 12.21 -4.38 13.15
CA ILE A 363 12.18 -3.58 14.38
C ILE A 363 11.75 -4.36 15.62
N LEU A 364 11.41 -5.64 15.48
CA LEU A 364 11.19 -6.50 16.65
C LEU A 364 12.55 -6.83 17.30
N ASP A 365 13.12 -5.81 17.92
CA ASP A 365 14.43 -5.81 18.58
C ASP A 365 14.25 -5.14 19.96
N PRO A 366 14.82 -5.68 21.04
CA PRO A 366 14.64 -5.15 22.39
C PRO A 366 15.09 -3.70 22.56
N ARG A 367 15.98 -3.21 21.70
CA ARG A 367 16.45 -1.83 21.71
C ARG A 367 15.43 -0.83 21.17
N ILE A 368 14.45 -1.31 20.38
CA ILE A 368 13.42 -0.49 19.71
C ILE A 368 12.09 -0.65 20.44
N VAL A 369 11.58 -1.89 20.54
CA VAL A 369 10.27 -2.16 21.12
C VAL A 369 10.31 -2.36 22.65
N GLY A 370 11.49 -2.47 23.23
CA GLY A 370 11.69 -2.77 24.66
C GLY A 370 11.81 -4.26 24.95
N GLN A 371 12.45 -4.58 26.07
CA GLN A 371 12.78 -5.97 26.46
C GLN A 371 11.53 -6.81 26.72
N GLU A 372 10.51 -6.24 27.34
CA GLU A 372 9.29 -6.97 27.70
C GLU A 372 8.53 -7.38 26.45
N HIS A 373 8.25 -6.45 25.54
CA HIS A 373 7.56 -6.71 24.27
C HIS A 373 8.30 -7.79 23.47
N TYR A 374 9.61 -7.62 23.30
CA TYR A 374 10.44 -8.60 22.58
C TYR A 374 10.35 -10.00 23.17
N THR A 375 10.46 -10.11 24.51
CA THR A 375 10.43 -11.41 25.20
C THR A 375 9.05 -12.07 25.04
N VAL A 376 7.96 -11.33 25.19
CA VAL A 376 6.60 -11.85 25.02
C VAL A 376 6.37 -12.31 23.59
N ALA A 377 6.74 -11.50 22.59
CA ALA A 377 6.62 -11.85 21.17
C ALA A 377 7.41 -13.14 20.82
N ARG A 378 8.62 -13.26 21.32
CA ARG A 378 9.45 -14.47 21.14
C ARG A 378 8.82 -15.70 21.78
N SER A 379 8.29 -15.57 22.99
CA SER A 379 7.62 -16.66 23.70
C SER A 379 6.36 -17.10 22.96
N VAL A 380 5.55 -16.15 22.47
CA VAL A 380 4.36 -16.45 21.66
C VAL A 380 4.74 -17.21 20.39
N LYS A 381 5.73 -16.73 19.64
CA LYS A 381 6.21 -17.42 18.43
C LYS A 381 6.74 -18.82 18.73
N SER A 382 7.47 -19.00 19.84
CA SER A 382 7.98 -20.30 20.24
C SER A 382 6.86 -21.30 20.58
N ILE A 383 5.83 -20.87 21.31
CA ILE A 383 4.67 -21.69 21.66
C ILE A 383 3.91 -22.09 20.39
N LEU A 384 3.66 -21.13 19.49
CA LEU A 384 2.98 -21.41 18.23
C LEU A 384 3.78 -22.31 17.31
N GLN A 385 5.11 -22.16 17.26
CA GLN A 385 5.97 -23.06 16.49
C GLN A 385 5.92 -24.49 17.06
N ARG A 386 6.04 -24.63 18.39
CA ARG A 386 5.94 -25.95 19.03
C ARG A 386 4.58 -26.61 18.76
N TYR A 387 3.50 -25.83 18.82
CA TYR A 387 2.17 -26.33 18.48
C TYR A 387 2.09 -26.81 17.03
N LYS A 388 2.66 -26.06 16.09
CA LYS A 388 2.72 -26.45 14.68
C LYS A 388 3.47 -27.77 14.50
N ASP A 389 4.60 -27.94 15.17
CA ASP A 389 5.42 -29.17 15.11
C ASP A 389 4.68 -30.39 15.70
N LEU A 390 3.77 -30.16 16.66
CA LEU A 390 2.97 -31.20 17.28
C LEU A 390 1.70 -31.56 16.49
N GLN A 391 1.28 -30.74 15.51
CA GLN A 391 0.00 -30.96 14.81
C GLN A 391 -0.07 -32.32 14.09
N ASP A 392 1.01 -32.78 13.47
CA ASP A 392 1.05 -34.06 12.79
C ASP A 392 0.94 -35.23 13.78
N ILE A 393 1.58 -35.09 14.94
CA ILE A 393 1.50 -36.09 16.03
C ILE A 393 0.07 -36.15 16.58
N ILE A 394 -0.54 -34.98 16.82
CA ILE A 394 -1.93 -34.89 17.31
C ILE A 394 -2.91 -35.48 16.30
N ALA A 395 -2.70 -35.28 15.00
CA ALA A 395 -3.56 -35.79 13.95
C ALA A 395 -3.53 -37.33 13.84
N ILE A 396 -2.35 -37.94 14.11
CA ILE A 396 -2.16 -39.40 13.97
C ILE A 396 -2.46 -40.14 15.28
N LEU A 397 -1.96 -39.66 16.40
CA LEU A 397 -1.97 -40.35 17.67
C LEU A 397 -3.02 -39.81 18.67
N GLY A 398 -3.49 -38.57 18.46
CA GLY A 398 -4.35 -37.87 19.40
C GLY A 398 -3.56 -37.06 20.44
N ILE A 399 -4.27 -36.12 21.08
CA ILE A 399 -3.67 -35.22 22.07
C ILE A 399 -3.27 -35.94 23.37
N GLU A 400 -3.94 -37.08 23.65
CA GLU A 400 -3.71 -37.85 24.89
C GLU A 400 -2.32 -38.49 24.96
N GLU A 401 -1.70 -38.74 23.83
CA GLU A 401 -0.36 -39.33 23.73
C GLU A 401 0.77 -38.32 23.94
N LEU A 402 0.45 -37.02 24.03
CA LEU A 402 1.43 -36.00 24.31
C LEU A 402 1.87 -36.00 25.78
N SER A 403 3.08 -35.54 26.02
CA SER A 403 3.57 -35.25 27.38
C SER A 403 2.68 -34.16 28.04
N ASP A 404 2.64 -34.12 29.38
CA ASP A 404 1.88 -33.10 30.09
C ASP A 404 2.35 -31.67 29.76
N GLU A 405 3.64 -31.49 29.52
CA GLU A 405 4.24 -30.22 29.08
C GLU A 405 3.74 -29.82 27.68
N ASP A 406 3.70 -30.77 26.74
CA ASP A 406 3.20 -30.51 25.40
C ASP A 406 1.69 -30.29 25.40
N LYS A 407 0.92 -31.00 26.22
CA LYS A 407 -0.53 -30.74 26.41
C LYS A 407 -0.79 -29.30 26.90
N GLN A 408 0.00 -28.84 27.87
CA GLN A 408 -0.11 -27.46 28.35
C GLN A 408 0.28 -26.44 27.28
N THR A 409 1.35 -26.73 26.54
CA THR A 409 1.80 -25.88 25.41
C THR A 409 0.70 -25.78 24.34
N VAL A 410 0.08 -26.88 23.95
CA VAL A 410 -1.04 -26.91 23.00
C VAL A 410 -2.24 -26.11 23.52
N ALA A 411 -2.59 -26.27 24.79
CA ALA A 411 -3.71 -25.53 25.40
C ALA A 411 -3.46 -24.02 25.36
N ARG A 412 -2.24 -23.57 25.70
CA ARG A 412 -1.87 -22.15 25.62
C ARG A 412 -1.79 -21.67 24.20
N ALA A 413 -1.24 -22.46 23.26
CA ALA A 413 -1.16 -22.11 21.84
C ALA A 413 -2.54 -21.84 21.25
N ARG A 414 -3.55 -22.68 21.55
CA ARG A 414 -4.93 -22.47 21.10
C ARG A 414 -5.55 -21.19 21.64
N LYS A 415 -5.28 -20.85 22.91
CA LYS A 415 -5.71 -19.59 23.50
C LYS A 415 -5.03 -18.39 22.81
N ILE A 416 -3.72 -18.50 22.55
CA ILE A 416 -2.96 -17.48 21.83
C ILE A 416 -3.53 -17.28 20.43
N GLU A 417 -3.74 -18.34 19.64
CA GLU A 417 -4.34 -18.23 18.31
C GLU A 417 -5.69 -17.51 18.33
N LYS A 418 -6.55 -17.84 19.27
CA LYS A 418 -7.85 -17.18 19.42
C LYS A 418 -7.72 -15.75 19.90
N PHE A 419 -6.78 -15.45 20.79
CA PHE A 419 -6.54 -14.09 21.28
C PHE A 419 -5.86 -13.19 20.25
N LEU A 420 -5.16 -13.75 19.24
CA LEU A 420 -4.68 -13.01 18.08
C LEU A 420 -5.83 -12.51 17.20
N SER A 421 -7.01 -13.15 17.25
CA SER A 421 -8.21 -12.65 16.57
C SER A 421 -8.71 -11.36 17.21
N GLN A 422 -9.28 -10.48 16.37
CA GLN A 422 -9.73 -9.16 16.80
C GLN A 422 -10.88 -8.70 15.89
N PRO A 423 -11.99 -8.19 16.44
CA PRO A 423 -13.04 -7.59 15.64
C PRO A 423 -12.58 -6.24 15.09
N PHE A 424 -12.80 -6.01 13.81
CA PHE A 424 -12.46 -4.79 13.10
C PHE A 424 -13.66 -3.85 13.00
N PHE A 425 -13.43 -2.55 13.06
CA PHE A 425 -14.47 -1.53 12.89
C PHE A 425 -15.11 -1.63 11.50
N VAL A 426 -14.29 -1.80 10.47
CA VAL A 426 -14.75 -1.90 9.07
C VAL A 426 -15.51 -3.19 8.78
N ALA A 427 -15.37 -4.21 9.62
CA ALA A 427 -16.08 -5.49 9.47
C ALA A 427 -17.36 -5.58 10.29
N HIS A 428 -17.75 -4.55 11.03
CA HIS A 428 -18.91 -4.57 11.92
C HIS A 428 -20.21 -4.96 11.20
N GLN A 429 -20.43 -4.43 10.01
CA GLN A 429 -21.64 -4.73 9.21
C GLN A 429 -21.74 -6.19 8.77
N PHE A 430 -20.63 -6.92 8.69
CA PHE A 430 -20.60 -8.34 8.31
C PHE A 430 -20.62 -9.28 9.51
N THR A 431 -19.99 -8.87 10.60
CA THR A 431 -19.77 -9.71 11.79
C THR A 431 -20.77 -9.43 12.90
N GLY A 432 -21.38 -8.25 12.92
CA GLY A 432 -22.21 -7.75 14.02
C GLY A 432 -21.41 -7.47 15.31
N LEU A 433 -20.07 -7.58 15.27
CA LEU A 433 -19.22 -7.32 16.40
C LEU A 433 -18.70 -5.86 16.35
N GLU A 434 -18.68 -5.20 17.49
CA GLU A 434 -18.10 -3.87 17.62
C GLU A 434 -16.58 -3.95 17.46
N GLY A 435 -16.02 -3.12 16.57
CA GLY A 435 -14.59 -3.06 16.33
C GLY A 435 -13.80 -2.63 17.57
N LYS A 436 -12.57 -3.11 17.67
CA LYS A 436 -11.68 -2.84 18.81
C LYS A 436 -10.33 -2.32 18.32
N TYR A 437 -9.88 -1.23 18.92
CA TYR A 437 -8.50 -0.76 18.87
C TYR A 437 -7.81 -1.16 20.17
N VAL A 438 -6.76 -1.94 20.11
CA VAL A 438 -6.06 -2.43 21.30
C VAL A 438 -4.67 -1.78 21.37
N LYS A 439 -4.39 -1.08 22.46
CA LYS A 439 -3.09 -0.47 22.67
C LYS A 439 -1.99 -1.51 22.84
N ILE A 440 -0.79 -1.17 22.43
CA ILE A 440 0.36 -2.07 22.53
C ILE A 440 0.63 -2.56 23.95
N GLU A 441 0.45 -1.70 24.95
CA GLU A 441 0.63 -2.03 26.36
C GLU A 441 -0.34 -3.12 26.82
N ASP A 442 -1.61 -3.01 26.44
CA ASP A 442 -2.65 -4.00 26.74
C ASP A 442 -2.42 -5.30 25.96
N THR A 443 -1.93 -5.20 24.72
CA THR A 443 -1.56 -6.34 23.89
C THR A 443 -0.43 -7.13 24.55
N VAL A 444 0.69 -6.48 24.85
CA VAL A 444 1.86 -7.12 25.46
C VAL A 444 1.49 -7.75 26.81
N ARG A 445 0.77 -7.01 27.68
CA ARG A 445 0.30 -7.52 28.96
C ARG A 445 -0.59 -8.76 28.81
N GLY A 446 -1.59 -8.70 27.94
CA GLY A 446 -2.54 -9.81 27.74
C GLY A 446 -1.84 -11.09 27.28
N PHE A 447 -0.95 -10.99 26.28
CA PHE A 447 -0.21 -12.16 25.82
C PHE A 447 0.80 -12.67 26.85
N LYS A 448 1.45 -11.77 27.61
CA LYS A 448 2.33 -12.16 28.73
C LYS A 448 1.58 -13.01 29.76
N GLU A 449 0.40 -12.60 30.17
CA GLU A 449 -0.40 -13.32 31.15
C GLU A 449 -0.83 -14.71 30.64
N ILE A 450 -1.14 -14.86 29.34
CA ILE A 450 -1.44 -16.16 28.74
C ILE A 450 -0.19 -17.05 28.73
N VAL A 451 0.95 -16.51 28.32
CA VAL A 451 2.24 -17.25 28.29
C VAL A 451 2.64 -17.71 29.69
N GLU A 452 2.49 -16.85 30.70
CA GLU A 452 2.76 -17.17 32.11
C GLU A 452 1.76 -18.17 32.73
N GLY A 453 0.65 -18.45 32.04
CA GLY A 453 -0.36 -19.43 32.48
C GLY A 453 -1.38 -18.89 33.47
N LYS A 454 -1.45 -17.56 33.70
CA LYS A 454 -2.46 -16.97 34.61
C LYS A 454 -3.89 -17.28 34.23
N HIS A 455 -4.11 -17.59 32.95
CA HIS A 455 -5.44 -17.87 32.39
C HIS A 455 -5.62 -19.32 31.92
N ASP A 456 -4.82 -20.26 32.44
CA ASP A 456 -4.89 -21.66 32.05
C ASP A 456 -6.29 -22.30 32.32
N GLY A 457 -7.00 -21.83 33.35
CA GLY A 457 -8.34 -22.26 33.70
C GLY A 457 -9.50 -21.69 32.85
N ILE A 458 -9.21 -20.69 31.97
CA ILE A 458 -10.25 -20.07 31.14
C ILE A 458 -10.42 -20.87 29.84
N PRO A 459 -11.69 -21.14 29.39
CA PRO A 459 -11.95 -21.81 28.12
C PRO A 459 -11.38 -21.05 26.93
N GLU A 460 -10.80 -21.74 25.95
CA GLU A 460 -10.18 -21.12 24.79
C GLU A 460 -11.14 -20.24 23.96
N GLN A 461 -12.43 -20.53 23.95
CA GLN A 461 -13.45 -19.76 23.23
C GLN A 461 -13.64 -18.34 23.81
N ALA A 462 -13.30 -18.12 25.07
CA ALA A 462 -13.38 -16.81 25.68
C ALA A 462 -12.41 -15.81 25.06
N PHE A 463 -11.29 -16.29 24.51
CA PHE A 463 -10.26 -15.46 23.88
C PHE A 463 -10.57 -15.09 22.43
N TYR A 464 -11.63 -15.65 21.84
CA TYR A 464 -11.95 -15.44 20.43
C TYR A 464 -12.68 -14.11 20.19
N MET A 465 -12.17 -13.30 19.25
CA MET A 465 -12.76 -12.01 18.84
C MET A 465 -13.02 -11.07 20.01
N VAL A 466 -12.01 -10.84 20.81
CA VAL A 466 -12.00 -9.88 21.92
C VAL A 466 -10.87 -8.86 21.74
N GLY A 467 -10.95 -7.72 22.39
CA GLY A 467 -9.89 -6.72 22.42
C GLY A 467 -8.84 -7.05 23.47
N THR A 468 -9.11 -6.71 24.71
CA THR A 468 -8.16 -6.88 25.82
C THR A 468 -8.35 -8.18 26.58
N ILE A 469 -7.43 -8.49 27.49
CA ILE A 469 -7.50 -9.71 28.30
C ILE A 469 -8.68 -9.67 29.29
N GLU A 470 -9.05 -8.49 29.77
CA GLU A 470 -10.21 -8.28 30.64
C GLU A 470 -11.52 -8.69 29.93
N GLU A 471 -11.65 -8.34 28.62
CA GLU A 471 -12.82 -8.77 27.83
C GLU A 471 -12.91 -10.30 27.71
N ALA A 472 -11.77 -10.98 27.62
CA ALA A 472 -11.75 -12.45 27.61
C ALA A 472 -12.22 -13.02 28.97
N GLN A 473 -11.84 -12.42 30.08
CA GLN A 473 -12.28 -12.81 31.44
C GLN A 473 -13.80 -12.60 31.59
N GLU A 474 -14.30 -11.42 31.24
CA GLU A 474 -15.74 -11.12 31.25
C GLU A 474 -16.55 -12.09 30.39
N LYS A 475 -16.01 -12.42 29.20
CA LYS A 475 -16.65 -13.39 28.31
C LYS A 475 -16.68 -14.79 28.92
N ALA A 476 -15.60 -15.20 29.59
CA ALA A 476 -15.56 -16.48 30.31
C ALA A 476 -16.59 -16.53 31.43
N GLU A 477 -16.74 -15.47 32.22
CA GLU A 477 -17.78 -15.38 33.28
C GLU A 477 -19.19 -15.48 32.71
N LYS A 478 -19.48 -14.80 31.59
CA LYS A 478 -20.77 -14.90 30.90
C LYS A 478 -21.02 -16.30 30.36
N MET A 479 -20.00 -16.98 29.84
CA MET A 479 -20.11 -18.37 29.38
C MET A 479 -20.39 -19.34 30.54
N ALA A 480 -19.71 -19.14 31.68
CA ALA A 480 -19.96 -19.96 32.89
C ALA A 480 -21.35 -19.74 33.51
N ALA A 481 -21.87 -18.51 33.41
CA ALA A 481 -23.23 -18.19 33.91
C ALA A 481 -24.36 -18.71 32.98
N ALA A 482 -24.04 -19.00 31.70
CA ALA A 482 -24.98 -19.51 30.72
C ALA A 482 -24.96 -21.05 30.58
N ALA A 483 -23.97 -21.71 31.19
CA ALA A 483 -23.84 -23.20 31.23
C ALA A 483 -24.50 -23.77 32.48
#